data_e7186e56134716317a3b80668eb7d034
#
_entry.id   e7186e56134716317a3b80668eb7d034
#
_cell.length_a   1.000
_cell.length_b   1.000
_cell.length_c   1.000
_cell.angle_alpha   90.00
_cell.angle_beta   90.00
_cell.angle_gamma   90.00
#
_symmetry.space_group_name_H-M   'P 1'
#
loop_
_entity.id
_entity.type
_entity.pdbx_description
1 polymer ?
#
loop_
_entity_poly.entity_id
_entity_poly.type
_entity_poly.pdbx_seq_one_letter_code
_entity_poly.pdbx_strand_id
1 'polypeptide(L)'
;HEIRHEHVLANKEPGVVTGLAWTAAGGEILFIETSLSPGKGNLILTGQLGDVMKESARIALSLVKHMYPKEAALLEDHDLHIHVPAGAVPKDGPSAGITLTTALVSLLTGKPVSPEFAMTGEVSLTGRIMPIGGLPEKLMAAERAGVKTVFIPEENEEDLEEVAKEVKEKLTILPVGKVTDVLERVLQS
;
A
#
# COMPACT_ATOMS: atom_id res chain seq x y z
N HIS A 1 -12.16 -26.00 -10.69
CA HIS A 1 -12.36 -24.60 -10.52
C HIS A 1 -11.03 -23.87 -10.64
N GLU A 2 -11.08 -22.63 -10.97
CA GLU A 2 -9.86 -21.93 -11.20
C GLU A 2 -9.28 -21.37 -9.92
N ILE A 3 -7.99 -21.28 -9.94
CA ILE A 3 -7.29 -20.75 -8.82
C ILE A 3 -7.51 -19.29 -8.74
N ARG A 4 -7.81 -18.88 -7.55
CA ARG A 4 -7.97 -17.50 -7.31
C ARG A 4 -6.67 -16.86 -7.11
N HIS A 5 -6.22 -16.15 -8.07
CA HIS A 5 -5.09 -15.29 -7.86
C HIS A 5 -5.56 -14.00 -7.23
N GLU A 6 -4.63 -13.24 -6.71
CA GLU A 6 -4.96 -11.96 -6.15
C GLU A 6 -5.30 -11.01 -7.28
N HIS A 7 -6.55 -11.03 -7.69
CA HIS A 7 -7.06 -10.06 -8.64
C HIS A 7 -7.56 -8.83 -7.91
N VAL A 8 -7.54 -7.70 -8.61
CA VAL A 8 -8.03 -6.46 -8.09
C VAL A 8 -9.51 -6.56 -7.80
N LEU A 9 -9.92 -6.12 -6.63
CA LEU A 9 -11.32 -6.14 -6.23
C LEU A 9 -12.10 -5.07 -6.95
N ALA A 10 -13.35 -5.38 -7.29
CA ALA A 10 -14.19 -4.46 -8.04
C ALA A 10 -14.77 -3.36 -7.15
N ASN A 11 -15.12 -3.69 -5.91
CA ASN A 11 -15.75 -2.72 -5.02
C ASN A 11 -14.70 -1.86 -4.34
N LYS A 12 -15.12 -0.67 -3.91
CA LYS A 12 -14.25 0.27 -3.24
C LYS A 12 -14.76 0.51 -1.83
N GLU A 13 -13.87 0.35 -0.86
CA GLU A 13 -14.18 0.66 0.51
C GLU A 13 -13.06 1.53 1.08
N PRO A 14 -13.38 2.56 1.88
CA PRO A 14 -12.32 3.34 2.51
C PRO A 14 -11.42 2.43 3.35
N GLY A 15 -10.13 2.70 3.29
CA GLY A 15 -9.18 1.96 4.09
C GLY A 15 -8.67 0.67 3.48
N VAL A 16 -9.01 0.37 2.22
CA VAL A 16 -8.51 -0.81 1.52
C VAL A 16 -7.68 -0.36 0.34
N VAL A 17 -6.41 -0.74 0.30
CA VAL A 17 -5.49 -0.30 -0.74
C VAL A 17 -4.63 -1.48 -1.18
N THR A 18 -4.30 -1.51 -2.47
CA THR A 18 -3.46 -2.56 -3.05
C THR A 18 -2.00 -2.13 -3.07
N GLY A 19 -1.15 -3.01 -2.58
CA GLY A 19 0.29 -2.82 -2.63
C GLY A 19 0.96 -3.96 -3.39
N LEU A 20 2.26 -3.88 -3.48
CA LEU A 20 3.06 -4.88 -4.18
C LEU A 20 4.13 -5.41 -3.24
N ALA A 21 4.30 -6.72 -3.24
CA ALA A 21 5.26 -7.40 -2.40
C ALA A 21 6.19 -8.24 -3.26
N TRP A 22 7.35 -8.58 -2.69
CA TRP A 22 8.29 -9.49 -3.31
C TRP A 22 8.50 -10.63 -2.35
N THR A 23 8.23 -11.86 -2.83
CA THR A 23 8.36 -13.06 -2.02
C THR A 23 9.34 -14.00 -2.69
N ALA A 24 9.63 -15.12 -2.03
CA ALA A 24 10.50 -16.14 -2.61
C ALA A 24 9.94 -16.69 -3.92
N ALA A 25 8.63 -16.59 -4.12
CA ALA A 25 7.99 -17.07 -5.34
C ALA A 25 7.91 -15.99 -6.43
N GLY A 26 8.40 -14.79 -6.16
CA GLY A 26 8.36 -13.67 -7.11
C GLY A 26 7.50 -12.54 -6.58
N GLY A 27 7.01 -11.70 -7.49
CA GLY A 27 6.16 -10.58 -7.11
C GLY A 27 4.72 -11.00 -6.88
N GLU A 28 4.07 -10.35 -5.93
CA GLU A 28 2.66 -10.59 -5.63
C GLU A 28 2.00 -9.29 -5.25
N ILE A 29 0.69 -9.19 -5.51
CA ILE A 29 -0.06 -8.09 -4.93
C ILE A 29 -0.43 -8.44 -3.50
N LEU A 30 -0.60 -7.41 -2.68
CA LEU A 30 -1.15 -7.60 -1.36
C LEU A 30 -2.17 -6.52 -1.10
N PHE A 31 -3.14 -6.85 -0.26
CA PHE A 31 -4.17 -5.91 0.11
C PHE A 31 -3.93 -5.49 1.55
N ILE A 32 -4.03 -4.18 1.77
CA ILE A 32 -4.01 -3.65 3.13
C ILE A 32 -5.44 -3.29 3.45
N GLU A 33 -5.98 -3.89 4.52
CA GLU A 33 -7.32 -3.61 4.99
C GLU A 33 -7.23 -2.95 6.34
N THR A 34 -8.02 -1.91 6.55
CA THR A 34 -8.00 -1.19 7.81
C THR A 34 -9.42 -0.99 8.31
N SER A 35 -9.58 -0.89 9.63
CA SER A 35 -10.88 -0.60 10.21
C SER A 35 -10.71 0.10 11.56
N LEU A 36 -11.76 0.81 11.95
CA LEU A 36 -11.84 1.47 13.26
C LEU A 36 -12.97 0.83 14.06
N SER A 37 -12.73 0.66 15.34
CA SER A 37 -13.77 0.23 16.26
C SER A 37 -13.62 1.01 17.56
N PRO A 38 -14.70 1.18 18.34
CA PRO A 38 -14.60 1.91 19.60
C PRO A 38 -13.52 1.30 20.48
N GLY A 39 -12.67 2.14 21.05
CA GLY A 39 -11.55 1.67 21.84
C GLY A 39 -10.76 2.84 22.39
N LYS A 40 -9.51 2.59 22.72
CA LYS A 40 -8.67 3.56 23.42
C LYS A 40 -7.40 3.91 22.65
N GLY A 41 -7.42 3.75 21.34
CA GLY A 41 -6.27 4.12 20.52
C GLY A 41 -5.24 3.00 20.32
N ASN A 42 -5.64 1.75 20.52
CA ASN A 42 -4.73 0.63 20.30
C ASN A 42 -4.54 0.38 18.82
N LEU A 43 -3.33 -0.03 18.46
CA LEU A 43 -3.00 -0.46 17.11
C LEU A 43 -2.93 -1.99 17.10
N ILE A 44 -3.77 -2.59 16.26
CA ILE A 44 -3.83 -4.05 16.11
C ILE A 44 -3.33 -4.40 14.72
N LEU A 45 -2.34 -5.29 14.66
CA LEU A 45 -1.71 -5.69 13.40
C LEU A 45 -1.88 -7.20 13.23
N THR A 46 -2.46 -7.63 12.11
CA THR A 46 -2.63 -9.06 11.83
C THR A 46 -2.25 -9.38 10.39
N GLY A 47 -2.00 -10.66 10.10
CA GLY A 47 -1.62 -11.14 8.78
C GLY A 47 -0.21 -11.70 8.74
N GLN A 48 0.34 -12.09 9.90
CA GLN A 48 1.71 -12.62 10.01
C GLN A 48 2.75 -11.63 9.51
N LEU A 49 2.69 -10.43 10.04
CA LEU A 49 3.63 -9.37 9.66
C LEU A 49 4.92 -9.53 10.44
N GLY A 50 6.05 -9.42 9.73
CA GLY A 50 7.35 -9.42 10.38
C GLY A 50 7.66 -8.07 11.02
N ASP A 51 8.78 -7.99 11.71
CA ASP A 51 9.12 -6.81 12.51
C ASP A 51 9.30 -5.57 11.66
N VAL A 52 9.88 -5.69 10.48
CA VAL A 52 10.11 -4.53 9.61
C VAL A 52 8.78 -3.97 9.11
N MET A 53 7.86 -4.83 8.74
CA MET A 53 6.54 -4.38 8.28
C MET A 53 5.73 -3.78 9.41
N LYS A 54 5.84 -4.33 10.63
CA LYS A 54 5.18 -3.73 11.79
C LYS A 54 5.73 -2.34 12.07
N GLU A 55 7.04 -2.18 11.92
CA GLU A 55 7.66 -0.86 12.08
C GLU A 55 7.16 0.09 11.00
N SER A 56 7.04 -0.38 9.76
CA SER A 56 6.48 0.44 8.67
C SER A 56 5.08 0.91 9.00
N ALA A 57 4.26 0.04 9.59
CA ALA A 57 2.90 0.43 9.98
C ALA A 57 2.92 1.54 11.04
N ARG A 58 3.84 1.47 11.99
CA ARG A 58 3.94 2.50 13.02
C ARG A 58 4.44 3.82 12.46
N ILE A 59 5.38 3.76 11.51
CA ILE A 59 5.87 4.96 10.83
C ILE A 59 4.73 5.59 10.04
N ALA A 60 3.97 4.78 9.29
CA ALA A 60 2.83 5.28 8.52
C ALA A 60 1.82 5.96 9.43
N LEU A 61 1.53 5.36 10.58
CA LEU A 61 0.58 5.93 11.51
C LEU A 61 1.06 7.27 12.05
N SER A 62 2.34 7.36 12.43
CA SER A 62 2.91 8.62 12.91
C SER A 62 2.85 9.70 11.83
N LEU A 63 3.18 9.33 10.59
CA LEU A 63 3.13 10.26 9.47
C LEU A 63 1.72 10.78 9.24
N VAL A 64 0.74 9.88 9.26
CA VAL A 64 -0.66 10.26 9.04
C VAL A 64 -1.16 11.19 10.14
N LYS A 65 -0.81 10.90 11.41
CA LYS A 65 -1.17 11.77 12.51
C LYS A 65 -0.59 13.17 12.33
N HIS A 66 0.61 13.25 11.78
CA HIS A 66 1.25 14.54 11.55
C HIS A 66 0.59 15.30 10.40
N MET A 67 0.28 14.60 9.32
CA MET A 67 -0.28 15.23 8.12
C MET A 67 -1.78 15.55 8.23
N TYR A 68 -2.51 14.72 8.98
CA TYR A 68 -3.97 14.81 9.09
C TYR A 68 -4.40 14.80 10.57
N PRO A 69 -3.93 15.78 11.35
CA PRO A 69 -4.20 15.75 12.80
C PRO A 69 -5.68 15.83 13.13
N LYS A 70 -6.46 16.52 12.33
CA LYS A 70 -7.90 16.66 12.59
C LYS A 70 -8.59 15.31 12.38
N GLU A 71 -8.33 14.65 11.26
CA GLU A 71 -8.94 13.37 10.96
C GLU A 71 -8.42 12.30 11.91
N ALA A 72 -7.14 12.39 12.29
CA ALA A 72 -6.53 11.41 13.18
C ALA A 72 -7.05 11.49 14.61
N ALA A 73 -7.77 12.54 14.96
CA ALA A 73 -8.39 12.65 16.29
C ALA A 73 -9.35 11.49 16.56
N LEU A 74 -9.89 10.86 15.52
CA LEU A 74 -10.71 9.66 15.69
C LEU A 74 -9.97 8.55 16.43
N LEU A 75 -8.65 8.52 16.34
CA LEU A 75 -7.86 7.46 16.95
C LEU A 75 -7.79 7.57 18.46
N GLU A 76 -8.25 8.69 19.03
CA GLU A 76 -8.20 8.85 20.49
C GLU A 76 -9.23 7.96 21.20
N ASP A 77 -10.34 7.70 20.55
CA ASP A 77 -11.39 6.86 21.10
C ASP A 77 -11.77 5.69 20.23
N HIS A 78 -10.89 5.31 19.31
CA HIS A 78 -11.06 4.14 18.45
C HIS A 78 -9.77 3.33 18.42
N ASP A 79 -9.91 2.03 18.35
CA ASP A 79 -8.79 1.15 18.03
C ASP A 79 -8.68 1.07 16.50
N LEU A 80 -7.45 1.02 16.03
CA LEU A 80 -7.15 0.88 14.61
C LEU A 80 -6.65 -0.53 14.36
N HIS A 81 -7.30 -1.22 13.45
CA HIS A 81 -6.87 -2.56 13.05
C HIS A 81 -6.36 -2.50 11.61
N ILE A 82 -5.14 -2.97 11.40
CA ILE A 82 -4.55 -3.14 10.08
C ILE A 82 -4.36 -4.63 9.84
N HIS A 83 -4.96 -5.13 8.79
CA HIS A 83 -4.89 -6.55 8.44
C HIS A 83 -4.38 -6.71 7.02
N VAL A 84 -3.47 -7.66 6.81
CA VAL A 84 -2.99 -8.01 5.48
C VAL A 84 -3.44 -9.44 5.21
N PRO A 85 -4.46 -9.63 4.36
CA PRO A 85 -5.02 -10.97 4.09
C PRO A 85 -4.01 -11.94 3.53
N ALA A 86 -4.40 -13.20 3.44
CA ALA A 86 -3.56 -14.36 3.23
C ALA A 86 -2.71 -14.56 4.47
N GLY A 87 -3.41 -14.76 5.60
CA GLY A 87 -2.78 -14.81 6.91
C GLY A 87 -1.82 -15.97 7.11
N ALA A 88 -1.90 -17.00 6.27
CA ALA A 88 -0.96 -18.12 6.35
C ALA A 88 0.40 -17.78 5.72
N VAL A 89 0.48 -16.70 4.97
CA VAL A 89 1.72 -16.32 4.27
C VAL A 89 2.40 -15.21 5.06
N PRO A 90 3.60 -15.43 5.59
CA PRO A 90 4.33 -14.37 6.30
C PRO A 90 4.69 -13.24 5.34
N LYS A 91 4.60 -12.01 5.84
CA LYS A 91 4.89 -10.81 5.07
C LYS A 91 5.82 -9.92 5.85
N ASP A 92 6.85 -9.40 5.20
CA ASP A 92 7.77 -8.51 5.88
C ASP A 92 8.37 -7.53 4.87
N GLY A 93 9.15 -6.59 5.39
CA GLY A 93 9.83 -5.61 4.59
C GLY A 93 9.18 -4.24 4.66
N PRO A 94 9.90 -3.21 4.19
CA PRO A 94 9.43 -1.82 4.32
C PRO A 94 8.66 -1.30 3.12
N SER A 95 8.56 -2.06 2.03
CA SER A 95 8.03 -1.53 0.77
C SER A 95 6.53 -1.29 0.80
N ALA A 96 5.82 -1.73 1.83
CA ALA A 96 4.39 -1.47 1.99
C ALA A 96 4.10 -0.14 2.68
N GLY A 97 5.13 0.64 3.01
CA GLY A 97 4.93 1.88 3.75
C GLY A 97 3.95 2.83 3.09
N ILE A 98 4.10 3.04 1.77
CA ILE A 98 3.20 3.94 1.04
C ILE A 98 1.77 3.38 1.00
N THR A 99 1.63 2.06 0.89
CA THR A 99 0.31 1.43 0.88
C THR A 99 -0.37 1.59 2.23
N LEU A 100 0.37 1.37 3.30
CA LEU A 100 -0.13 1.53 4.67
C LEU A 100 -0.57 2.98 4.92
N THR A 101 0.27 3.93 4.50
CA THR A 101 -0.03 5.35 4.67
C THR A 101 -1.31 5.72 3.92
N THR A 102 -1.41 5.30 2.67
CA THR A 102 -2.56 5.61 1.83
C THR A 102 -3.83 4.99 2.40
N ALA A 103 -3.74 3.75 2.90
CA ALA A 103 -4.89 3.07 3.49
C ALA A 103 -5.39 3.82 4.73
N LEU A 104 -4.47 4.30 5.56
CA LEU A 104 -4.86 5.05 6.76
C LEU A 104 -5.51 6.37 6.42
N VAL A 105 -4.98 7.10 5.45
CA VAL A 105 -5.60 8.36 5.04
C VAL A 105 -6.97 8.10 4.43
N SER A 106 -7.09 7.06 3.62
CA SER A 106 -8.37 6.67 3.04
C SER A 106 -9.39 6.37 4.13
N LEU A 107 -8.99 5.60 5.14
CA LEU A 107 -9.87 5.25 6.25
C LEU A 107 -10.33 6.49 7.02
N LEU A 108 -9.39 7.33 7.42
CA LEU A 108 -9.68 8.46 8.29
C LEU A 108 -10.46 9.57 7.57
N THR A 109 -10.26 9.71 6.26
CA THR A 109 -11.00 10.71 5.48
C THR A 109 -12.30 10.17 4.90
N GLY A 110 -12.50 8.85 4.92
CA GLY A 110 -13.67 8.24 4.32
C GLY A 110 -13.66 8.20 2.81
N LYS A 111 -12.50 8.45 2.18
CA LYS A 111 -12.38 8.50 0.72
C LYS A 111 -11.77 7.20 0.20
N PRO A 112 -12.53 6.39 -0.53
CA PRO A 112 -11.99 5.12 -1.03
C PRO A 112 -10.94 5.34 -2.10
N VAL A 113 -10.06 4.35 -2.25
CA VAL A 113 -9.05 4.32 -3.28
C VAL A 113 -9.45 3.27 -4.31
N SER A 114 -9.42 3.64 -5.59
CA SER A 114 -9.81 2.71 -6.65
C SER A 114 -8.88 1.49 -6.66
N PRO A 115 -9.43 0.28 -6.82
CA PRO A 115 -8.60 -0.91 -6.91
C PRO A 115 -7.75 -0.96 -8.19
N GLU A 116 -7.93 -0.01 -9.12
CA GLU A 116 -7.06 0.08 -10.28
C GLU A 116 -5.67 0.61 -9.93
N PHE A 117 -5.52 1.23 -8.76
CA PHE A 117 -4.23 1.74 -8.31
C PHE A 117 -3.51 0.71 -7.45
N ALA A 118 -2.21 0.59 -7.67
CA ALA A 118 -1.32 -0.13 -6.76
C ALA A 118 -0.08 0.71 -6.52
N MET A 119 0.68 0.37 -5.51
CA MET A 119 1.82 1.19 -5.14
C MET A 119 2.86 0.37 -4.38
N THR A 120 4.09 0.84 -4.40
CA THR A 120 5.17 0.26 -3.62
C THR A 120 6.14 1.37 -3.26
N GLY A 121 6.65 1.34 -2.03
CA GLY A 121 7.61 2.35 -1.57
C GLY A 121 7.72 2.35 -0.06
N GLU A 122 8.93 2.50 0.42
CA GLU A 122 9.16 2.76 1.84
C GLU A 122 8.88 4.23 2.10
N VAL A 123 8.32 4.56 3.27
CA VAL A 123 8.05 5.96 3.61
C VAL A 123 8.87 6.38 4.82
N SER A 124 9.28 7.64 4.83
CA SER A 124 9.96 8.26 5.96
C SER A 124 8.96 9.06 6.78
N LEU A 125 9.38 9.47 7.98
CA LEU A 125 8.53 10.29 8.84
C LEU A 125 8.24 11.67 8.24
N THR A 126 9.01 12.07 7.23
CA THR A 126 8.79 13.36 6.57
C THR A 126 7.97 13.22 5.28
N GLY A 127 7.46 12.00 5.00
CA GLY A 127 6.61 11.80 3.83
C GLY A 127 7.35 11.54 2.54
N ARG A 128 8.63 11.25 2.62
CA ARG A 128 9.42 10.93 1.44
C ARG A 128 9.23 9.46 1.09
N ILE A 129 9.16 9.16 -0.21
CA ILE A 129 9.06 7.80 -0.71
C ILE A 129 10.45 7.33 -1.11
N MET A 130 10.88 6.21 -0.53
CA MET A 130 12.24 5.72 -0.67
C MET A 130 12.27 4.47 -1.55
N PRO A 131 13.42 4.18 -2.19
CA PRO A 131 13.49 3.11 -3.18
C PRO A 131 13.27 1.72 -2.59
N ILE A 132 12.84 0.81 -3.44
CA ILE A 132 12.53 -0.58 -3.05
C ILE A 132 13.24 -1.55 -3.99
N GLY A 133 13.23 -2.83 -3.63
CA GLY A 133 13.75 -3.88 -4.48
C GLY A 133 12.66 -4.65 -5.18
N GLY A 134 13.06 -5.44 -6.18
CA GLY A 134 12.15 -6.35 -6.87
C GLY A 134 11.13 -5.67 -7.76
N LEU A 135 11.47 -4.51 -8.32
CA LEU A 135 10.50 -3.78 -9.13
C LEU A 135 9.98 -4.57 -10.33
N PRO A 136 10.84 -5.25 -11.13
CA PRO A 136 10.29 -5.97 -12.29
C PRO A 136 9.25 -7.02 -11.88
N GLU A 137 9.53 -7.80 -10.86
CA GLU A 137 8.61 -8.84 -10.40
C GLU A 137 7.32 -8.24 -9.86
N LYS A 138 7.42 -7.11 -9.16
CA LYS A 138 6.25 -6.43 -8.62
C LYS A 138 5.35 -5.91 -9.72
N LEU A 139 5.93 -5.35 -10.78
CA LEU A 139 5.14 -4.83 -11.89
C LEU A 139 4.48 -5.95 -12.67
N MET A 140 5.16 -7.08 -12.81
CA MET A 140 4.55 -8.24 -13.45
C MET A 140 3.33 -8.71 -12.66
N ALA A 141 3.42 -8.73 -11.34
CA ALA A 141 2.30 -9.13 -10.50
C ALA A 141 1.13 -8.16 -10.64
N ALA A 142 1.42 -6.86 -10.68
CA ALA A 142 0.38 -5.85 -10.84
C ALA A 142 -0.36 -6.02 -12.16
N GLU A 143 0.39 -6.26 -13.23
CA GLU A 143 -0.22 -6.42 -14.55
C GLU A 143 -1.10 -7.68 -14.57
N ARG A 144 -0.62 -8.79 -14.01
CA ARG A 144 -1.39 -10.02 -13.96
C ARG A 144 -2.69 -9.86 -13.18
N ALA A 145 -2.67 -9.01 -12.15
CA ALA A 145 -3.83 -8.82 -11.27
C ALA A 145 -4.86 -7.86 -11.84
N GLY A 146 -4.55 -7.19 -12.94
CA GLY A 146 -5.49 -6.26 -13.56
C GLY A 146 -5.36 -4.83 -13.06
N VAL A 147 -4.28 -4.51 -12.37
CA VAL A 147 -4.00 -3.13 -11.96
C VAL A 147 -3.74 -2.29 -13.20
N LYS A 148 -4.17 -1.05 -13.19
CA LYS A 148 -3.99 -0.14 -14.32
C LYS A 148 -2.87 0.85 -14.09
N THR A 149 -2.72 1.35 -12.87
CA THR A 149 -1.75 2.40 -12.56
C THR A 149 -0.95 1.98 -11.33
N VAL A 150 0.38 2.10 -11.43
CA VAL A 150 1.27 1.74 -10.33
C VAL A 150 2.14 2.94 -9.98
N PHE A 151 2.17 3.29 -8.71
CA PHE A 151 3.09 4.32 -8.20
C PHE A 151 4.35 3.64 -7.71
N ILE A 152 5.49 4.13 -8.16
CA ILE A 152 6.79 3.60 -7.77
C ILE A 152 7.65 4.74 -7.24
N PRO A 153 8.65 4.44 -6.40
CA PRO A 153 9.58 5.49 -5.98
C PRO A 153 10.33 6.06 -7.18
N GLU A 154 10.50 7.37 -7.22
CA GLU A 154 11.19 7.98 -8.36
C GLU A 154 12.63 7.48 -8.49
N GLU A 155 13.27 7.10 -7.38
CA GLU A 155 14.63 6.56 -7.42
C GLU A 155 14.69 5.16 -8.05
N ASN A 156 13.55 4.51 -8.26
CA ASN A 156 13.49 3.23 -8.96
C ASN A 156 13.22 3.40 -10.45
N GLU A 157 13.14 4.62 -10.94
CA GLU A 157 12.78 4.84 -12.34
C GLU A 157 13.76 4.16 -13.30
N GLU A 158 15.04 4.15 -12.96
CA GLU A 158 16.05 3.52 -13.80
C GLU A 158 15.85 2.00 -13.88
N ASP A 159 15.20 1.40 -12.88
CA ASP A 159 14.96 -0.05 -12.89
C ASP A 159 13.93 -0.45 -13.95
N LEU A 160 13.23 0.53 -14.52
CA LEU A 160 12.24 0.24 -15.57
C LEU A 160 12.88 -0.34 -16.83
N GLU A 161 14.19 -0.13 -17.01
CA GLU A 161 14.89 -0.74 -18.13
C GLU A 161 14.89 -2.26 -18.06
N GLU A 162 14.76 -2.82 -16.85
CA GLU A 162 14.75 -4.28 -16.66
C GLU A 162 13.35 -4.87 -16.72
N VAL A 163 12.33 -4.04 -16.93
CA VAL A 163 10.95 -4.49 -16.97
C VAL A 163 10.58 -4.83 -18.40
N ALA A 164 9.89 -5.98 -18.58
CA ALA A 164 9.47 -6.42 -19.91
C ALA A 164 8.60 -5.36 -20.58
N LYS A 165 8.83 -5.18 -21.87
CA LYS A 165 8.12 -4.17 -22.65
C LYS A 165 6.62 -4.36 -22.57
N GLU A 166 6.16 -5.61 -22.65
CA GLU A 166 4.74 -5.93 -22.62
C GLU A 166 4.08 -5.45 -21.33
N VAL A 167 4.80 -5.56 -20.21
CA VAL A 167 4.29 -5.13 -18.92
C VAL A 167 4.19 -3.61 -18.90
N LYS A 168 5.23 -2.92 -19.39
CA LYS A 168 5.22 -1.45 -19.41
C LYS A 168 4.13 -0.88 -20.31
N GLU A 169 3.76 -1.60 -21.36
CA GLU A 169 2.73 -1.13 -22.26
C GLU A 169 1.34 -1.24 -21.68
N LYS A 170 1.15 -2.14 -20.71
CA LYS A 170 -0.16 -2.39 -20.11
C LYS A 170 -0.41 -1.63 -18.83
N LEU A 171 0.63 -1.01 -18.27
CA LEU A 171 0.52 -0.29 -17.02
C LEU A 171 0.86 1.18 -17.24
N THR A 172 0.17 2.04 -16.50
CA THR A 172 0.61 3.42 -16.34
C THR A 172 1.49 3.43 -15.10
N ILE A 173 2.77 3.71 -15.27
CA ILE A 173 3.74 3.66 -14.17
C ILE A 173 4.13 5.10 -13.83
N LEU A 174 3.90 5.50 -12.60
CA LEU A 174 4.08 6.87 -12.15
C LEU A 174 5.16 6.93 -11.06
N PRO A 175 6.36 7.43 -11.40
CA PRO A 175 7.37 7.66 -10.36
C PRO A 175 6.97 8.84 -9.48
N VAL A 176 7.14 8.66 -8.17
CA VAL A 176 6.75 9.68 -7.18
C VAL A 176 7.81 9.78 -6.11
N GLY A 177 7.96 10.98 -5.55
CA GLY A 177 8.95 11.24 -4.52
C GLY A 177 8.36 11.50 -3.16
N LYS A 178 7.09 11.91 -3.09
CA LYS A 178 6.44 12.26 -1.84
C LYS A 178 5.09 11.58 -1.73
N VAL A 179 4.71 11.27 -0.49
CA VAL A 179 3.43 10.65 -0.20
C VAL A 179 2.27 11.50 -0.73
N THR A 180 2.38 12.83 -0.63
CA THR A 180 1.33 13.72 -1.12
C THR A 180 1.08 13.55 -2.61
N ASP A 181 2.11 13.21 -3.39
CA ASP A 181 1.93 12.99 -4.83
C ASP A 181 0.98 11.83 -5.11
N VAL A 182 1.05 10.80 -4.27
CA VAL A 182 0.15 9.66 -4.39
C VAL A 182 -1.24 10.01 -3.91
N LEU A 183 -1.33 10.62 -2.71
CA LEU A 183 -2.61 10.92 -2.09
C LEU A 183 -3.46 11.83 -2.95
N GLU A 184 -2.85 12.83 -3.58
CA GLU A 184 -3.57 13.75 -4.44
C GLU A 184 -4.19 13.06 -5.64
N ARG A 185 -3.56 11.98 -6.10
CA ARG A 185 -4.06 11.25 -7.25
C ARG A 185 -5.13 10.25 -6.90
N VAL A 186 -4.98 9.55 -5.78
CA VAL A 186 -5.83 8.39 -5.49
C VAL A 186 -7.03 8.73 -4.63
N LEU A 187 -7.02 9.86 -3.92
CA LEU A 187 -8.11 10.23 -3.03
C LEU A 187 -9.07 11.23 -3.64
N GLN A 188 -9.15 11.27 -4.95
CA GLN A 188 -10.15 12.08 -5.61
C GLN A 188 -11.47 11.38 -5.48
N SER A 189 -12.36 11.96 -4.77
CA SER A 189 -13.63 11.33 -4.48
C SER A 189 -14.61 11.41 -5.64
#